data_f94e4cba480d89b9f5f4a392709bc892
#
_entry.id   f94e4cba480d89b9f5f4a392709bc892
#
_cell.length_a   1.000
_cell.length_b   1.000
_cell.length_c   1.000
_cell.angle_alpha   90.00
_cell.angle_beta   90.00
_cell.angle_gamma   90.00
#
_symmetry.space_group_name_H-M   'P 1'
#
loop_
_entity.id
_entity.type
_entity.pdbx_description
1 polymer ?
#
loop_
_entity_poly.entity_id
_entity_poly.type
_entity_poly.pdbx_seq_one_letter_code
_entity_poly.pdbx_strand_id
1 'polypeptide(L)'
;MVLKVPRCARCSGACELKTLTSVSGEDGPLKLTVLELPVFACAKNHKTPVHRDFMLWVIQEIRAREAQIAAGKEEGMIFKKHLCGDCGKELAPKPERRQAFPYELKYEDLAPFGLQIEMPLYKCTGCGKEQIRSTKDLHGHAAQAVVGINDGAGFPHSG
;
A
#
# COMPACT_ATOMS: atom_id res chain seq x y z
N MET A 1 -7.19 -22.39 7.68
CA MET A 1 -5.87 -22.54 8.31
C MET A 1 -5.82 -21.78 9.61
N VAL A 2 -5.36 -22.41 10.67
CA VAL A 2 -5.24 -21.73 11.97
C VAL A 2 -3.88 -21.09 12.07
N LEU A 3 -3.82 -19.80 12.39
CA LEU A 3 -2.56 -19.10 12.59
C LEU A 3 -1.92 -19.58 13.91
N LYS A 4 -0.67 -19.96 13.82
CA LYS A 4 0.10 -20.32 15.01
C LYS A 4 0.65 -19.04 15.64
N VAL A 5 0.37 -18.85 16.93
CA VAL A 5 0.91 -17.70 17.68
C VAL A 5 2.36 -18.03 18.05
N PRO A 6 3.34 -17.28 17.56
CA PRO A 6 4.74 -17.52 17.85
C PRO A 6 5.13 -16.99 19.22
N ARG A 7 6.31 -17.40 19.70
CA ARG A 7 6.96 -16.70 20.78
C ARG A 7 7.74 -15.52 20.22
N CYS A 8 7.90 -14.48 21.04
CA CYS A 8 8.64 -13.30 20.61
C CYS A 8 10.11 -13.66 20.33
N ALA A 9 10.58 -13.30 19.13
CA ALA A 9 11.98 -13.56 18.74
C ALA A 9 12.99 -12.74 19.55
N ARG A 10 12.55 -11.64 20.16
CA ARG A 10 13.44 -10.76 20.93
C ARG A 10 13.54 -11.12 22.41
N CYS A 11 12.44 -11.58 23.02
CA CYS A 11 12.42 -11.82 24.48
C CYS A 11 11.85 -13.18 24.86
N SER A 12 11.50 -14.02 23.87
CA SER A 12 10.90 -15.35 24.05
C SER A 12 9.58 -15.35 24.82
N GLY A 13 8.99 -14.18 25.06
CA GLY A 13 7.69 -14.05 25.72
C GLY A 13 6.55 -14.54 24.86
N ALA A 14 5.41 -14.85 25.49
CA ALA A 14 4.21 -15.21 24.76
C ALA A 14 3.68 -14.00 23.98
N CYS A 15 3.24 -14.22 22.75
CA CYS A 15 2.61 -13.20 21.94
C CYS A 15 1.11 -13.37 21.89
N GLU A 16 0.41 -12.28 21.63
CA GLU A 16 -1.04 -12.25 21.40
C GLU A 16 -1.32 -11.56 20.07
N LEU A 17 -2.43 -11.96 19.47
CA LEU A 17 -2.91 -11.27 18.25
C LEU A 17 -3.52 -9.93 18.69
N LYS A 18 -3.01 -8.86 18.10
CA LYS A 18 -3.49 -7.49 18.35
C LYS A 18 -3.66 -6.77 17.02
N THR A 19 -4.27 -5.60 17.06
CA THR A 19 -4.39 -4.74 15.90
C THR A 19 -3.72 -3.39 16.17
N LEU A 20 -3.08 -2.85 15.13
CA LEU A 20 -2.59 -1.48 15.14
C LEU A 20 -3.62 -0.61 14.42
N THR A 21 -4.10 0.44 15.07
CA THR A 21 -5.21 1.26 14.55
C THR A 21 -4.91 1.85 13.18
N SER A 22 -3.70 2.38 12.99
CA SER A 22 -3.30 2.98 11.72
C SER A 22 -1.80 2.97 11.59
N VAL A 23 -1.31 2.45 10.46
CA VAL A 23 0.12 2.46 10.13
C VAL A 23 0.25 2.91 8.69
N SER A 24 1.15 3.86 8.44
CA SER A 24 1.36 4.42 7.11
C SER A 24 2.78 4.19 6.62
N GLY A 25 2.93 4.14 5.31
CA GLY A 25 4.21 4.13 4.63
C GLY A 25 4.06 4.83 3.30
N GLU A 26 5.12 5.50 2.85
CA GLU A 26 5.06 6.23 1.58
C GLU A 26 6.37 6.10 0.82
N ASP A 27 6.25 6.18 -0.50
CA ASP A 27 7.40 6.20 -1.40
C ASP A 27 6.99 6.95 -2.67
N GLY A 28 7.75 7.99 -3.03
CA GLY A 28 7.42 8.83 -4.17
C GLY A 28 5.99 9.38 -4.07
N PRO A 29 5.16 9.20 -5.11
CA PRO A 29 3.79 9.72 -5.09
C PRO A 29 2.82 8.88 -4.27
N LEU A 30 3.20 7.65 -3.90
CA LEU A 30 2.32 6.68 -3.25
C LEU A 30 2.37 6.80 -1.74
N LYS A 31 1.22 6.89 -1.10
CA LYS A 31 1.06 6.73 0.34
C LYS A 31 0.09 5.60 0.62
N LEU A 32 0.51 4.67 1.47
CA LEU A 32 -0.33 3.57 1.92
C LEU A 32 -0.65 3.76 3.40
N THR A 33 -1.89 3.47 3.78
CA THR A 33 -2.30 3.43 5.18
C THR A 33 -3.05 2.13 5.40
N VAL A 34 -2.63 1.37 6.42
CA VAL A 34 -3.34 0.15 6.83
C VAL A 34 -4.06 0.45 8.13
N LEU A 35 -5.36 0.18 8.14
CA LEU A 35 -6.22 0.39 9.31
C LEU A 35 -6.52 -0.96 9.95
N GLU A 36 -6.40 -1.03 11.27
CA GLU A 36 -6.59 -2.26 12.05
C GLU A 36 -5.67 -3.39 11.58
N LEU A 37 -4.38 -3.05 11.40
CA LEU A 37 -3.37 -4.03 10.96
C LEU A 37 -3.20 -5.14 11.99
N PRO A 38 -3.43 -6.42 11.62
CA PRO A 38 -3.22 -7.52 12.56
C PRO A 38 -1.72 -7.75 12.78
N VAL A 39 -1.32 -7.90 14.03
CA VAL A 39 0.06 -8.16 14.41
C VAL A 39 0.10 -9.12 15.58
N PHE A 40 1.20 -9.81 15.78
CA PHE A 40 1.50 -10.48 17.05
C PHE A 40 2.35 -9.55 17.90
N ALA A 41 2.02 -9.43 19.18
CA ALA A 41 2.75 -8.59 20.11
C ALA A 41 2.93 -9.31 21.46
N CYS A 42 4.13 -9.21 22.05
CA CYS A 42 4.41 -9.76 23.39
C CYS A 42 4.08 -8.71 24.47
N ALA A 43 4.19 -9.12 25.74
CA ALA A 43 3.93 -8.24 26.87
C ALA A 43 4.84 -6.99 26.88
N LYS A 44 6.03 -7.08 26.30
CA LYS A 44 6.96 -5.95 26.15
C LYS A 44 6.69 -5.13 24.89
N ASN A 45 5.59 -5.45 24.18
CA ASN A 45 5.17 -4.75 22.97
C ASN A 45 6.12 -4.88 21.77
N HIS A 46 6.90 -5.93 21.72
CA HIS A 46 7.63 -6.29 20.51
C HIS A 46 6.63 -6.84 19.51
N LYS A 47 6.65 -6.34 18.29
CA LYS A 47 5.66 -6.67 17.26
C LYS A 47 6.29 -7.47 16.14
N THR A 48 5.50 -8.38 15.57
CA THR A 48 5.90 -9.19 14.43
C THR A 48 4.69 -9.42 13.53
N PRO A 49 4.90 -9.57 12.21
CA PRO A 49 3.79 -9.90 11.30
C PRO A 49 3.13 -11.21 11.67
N VAL A 50 1.86 -11.36 11.31
CA VAL A 50 1.08 -12.58 11.57
C VAL A 50 1.61 -13.80 10.81
N HIS A 51 2.41 -13.59 9.77
CA HIS A 51 3.11 -14.61 9.01
C HIS A 51 4.32 -13.99 8.33
N ARG A 52 5.38 -14.78 8.11
CA ARG A 52 6.60 -14.27 7.46
C ARG A 52 6.36 -13.70 6.07
N ASP A 53 5.35 -14.20 5.35
CA ASP A 53 5.01 -13.78 4.00
C ASP A 53 3.87 -12.76 3.96
N PHE A 54 3.38 -12.30 5.12
CA PHE A 54 2.24 -11.42 5.21
C PHE A 54 2.45 -10.10 4.45
N MET A 55 3.61 -9.47 4.64
CA MET A 55 3.86 -8.18 3.99
C MET A 55 4.07 -8.32 2.48
N LEU A 56 4.61 -9.46 2.02
CA LEU A 56 4.66 -9.77 0.59
C LEU A 56 3.25 -9.93 0.03
N TRP A 57 2.36 -10.61 0.78
CA TRP A 57 0.96 -10.73 0.40
C TRP A 57 0.30 -9.35 0.31
N VAL A 58 0.58 -8.42 1.22
CA VAL A 58 0.06 -7.04 1.17
C VAL A 58 0.51 -6.36 -0.13
N ILE A 59 1.77 -6.50 -0.52
CA ILE A 59 2.29 -5.94 -1.77
C ILE A 59 1.51 -6.51 -2.96
N GLN A 60 1.26 -7.80 -2.98
CA GLN A 60 0.50 -8.45 -4.06
C GLN A 60 -0.95 -7.94 -4.11
N GLU A 61 -1.57 -7.73 -2.95
CA GLU A 61 -2.92 -7.18 -2.87
C GLU A 61 -2.99 -5.75 -3.38
N ILE A 62 -1.98 -4.93 -3.10
CA ILE A 62 -1.89 -3.58 -3.63
C ILE A 62 -1.81 -3.62 -5.17
N ARG A 63 -0.93 -4.44 -5.70
CA ARG A 63 -0.75 -4.57 -7.15
C ARG A 63 -1.98 -5.13 -7.85
N ALA A 64 -2.72 -6.01 -7.18
CA ALA A 64 -3.98 -6.56 -7.74
C ALA A 64 -5.06 -5.48 -7.90
N ARG A 65 -5.00 -4.40 -7.11
CA ARG A 65 -5.98 -3.31 -7.17
C ARG A 65 -5.61 -2.20 -8.17
N GLU A 66 -4.43 -2.30 -8.75
CA GLU A 66 -3.94 -1.34 -9.74
C GLU A 66 -4.93 -1.14 -10.89
N ALA A 67 -5.53 -2.23 -11.37
CA ALA A 67 -6.50 -2.18 -12.48
C ALA A 67 -7.81 -1.47 -12.11
N GLN A 68 -8.09 -1.28 -10.83
CA GLN A 68 -9.30 -0.61 -10.35
C GLN A 68 -9.15 0.91 -10.26
N ILE A 69 -7.95 1.42 -10.44
CA ILE A 69 -7.65 2.84 -10.34
C ILE A 69 -7.42 3.39 -11.75
N ALA A 70 -8.21 4.41 -12.12
CA ALA A 70 -8.05 5.04 -13.42
C ALA A 70 -6.66 5.65 -13.55
N ALA A 71 -5.95 5.32 -14.61
CA ALA A 71 -4.56 5.71 -14.83
C ALA A 71 -4.34 6.21 -16.24
N GLY A 72 -3.44 7.19 -16.37
CA GLY A 72 -2.94 7.64 -17.65
C GLY A 72 -1.97 6.66 -18.27
N LYS A 73 -1.58 6.98 -19.49
CA LYS A 73 -0.60 6.20 -20.26
C LYS A 73 0.67 7.03 -20.39
N GLU A 74 1.80 6.33 -20.35
CA GLU A 74 3.10 6.95 -20.56
C GLU A 74 3.55 6.68 -21.98
N GLU A 75 4.01 7.72 -22.68
CA GLU A 75 4.45 7.64 -24.06
C GLU A 75 5.77 8.38 -24.25
N GLY A 76 6.63 7.85 -25.11
CA GLY A 76 7.94 8.42 -25.42
C GLY A 76 9.08 7.68 -24.76
N MET A 77 10.27 7.70 -25.41
CA MET A 77 11.46 7.00 -24.92
C MET A 77 12.39 7.89 -24.10
N ILE A 78 12.61 9.13 -24.56
CA ILE A 78 13.52 10.09 -23.92
C ILE A 78 12.72 11.12 -23.13
N PHE A 79 11.72 11.73 -23.76
CA PHE A 79 10.82 12.68 -23.13
C PHE A 79 9.47 12.01 -22.95
N LYS A 80 9.24 11.51 -21.75
CA LYS A 80 8.00 10.81 -21.45
C LYS A 80 6.84 11.79 -21.27
N LYS A 81 5.77 11.53 -22.01
CA LYS A 81 4.51 12.26 -21.89
C LYS A 81 3.49 11.38 -21.16
N HIS A 82 2.67 12.00 -20.37
CA HIS A 82 1.59 11.31 -19.67
C HIS A 82 0.27 11.70 -20.32
N LEU A 83 -0.44 10.71 -20.86
CA LEU A 83 -1.65 10.91 -21.63
C LEU A 83 -2.85 10.31 -20.89
N CYS A 84 -4.03 10.91 -21.13
CA CYS A 84 -5.28 10.40 -20.57
C CYS A 84 -5.56 8.97 -21.08
N GLY A 85 -5.93 8.09 -20.15
CA GLY A 85 -6.26 6.71 -20.49
C GLY A 85 -7.51 6.58 -21.35
N ASP A 86 -8.39 7.59 -21.34
CA ASP A 86 -9.65 7.57 -22.12
C ASP A 86 -9.54 8.28 -23.46
N CYS A 87 -9.13 9.55 -23.48
CA CYS A 87 -9.17 10.35 -24.70
C CYS A 87 -7.82 10.54 -25.38
N GLY A 88 -6.71 10.17 -24.71
CA GLY A 88 -5.37 10.23 -25.28
C GLY A 88 -4.72 11.61 -25.27
N LYS A 89 -5.38 12.65 -24.77
CA LYS A 89 -4.77 13.98 -24.64
C LYS A 89 -3.87 14.05 -23.42
N GLU A 90 -2.99 15.03 -23.38
CA GLU A 90 -2.04 15.17 -22.28
C GLU A 90 -2.73 15.46 -20.95
N LEU A 91 -2.20 14.87 -19.88
CA LEU A 91 -2.60 15.22 -18.53
C LEU A 91 -1.95 16.55 -18.14
N ALA A 92 -2.60 17.29 -17.23
CA ALA A 92 -2.02 18.50 -16.68
C ALA A 92 -0.67 18.19 -16.02
N PRO A 93 0.31 19.11 -16.07
CA PRO A 93 1.66 18.82 -15.54
C PRO A 93 1.72 18.71 -14.02
N LYS A 94 0.73 19.26 -13.32
CA LYS A 94 0.64 19.22 -11.85
C LYS A 94 -0.62 18.49 -11.42
N PRO A 95 -0.58 17.76 -10.30
CA PRO A 95 -1.78 17.10 -9.81
C PRO A 95 -2.81 18.11 -9.32
N GLU A 96 -4.08 17.79 -9.55
CA GLU A 96 -5.21 18.59 -9.08
C GLU A 96 -5.41 18.43 -7.57
N ARG A 97 -5.28 17.20 -7.07
CA ARG A 97 -5.47 16.85 -5.67
C ARG A 97 -4.93 15.45 -5.41
N ARG A 98 -4.89 15.06 -4.15
CA ARG A 98 -4.63 13.67 -3.77
C ARG A 98 -5.94 13.01 -3.38
N GLN A 99 -6.06 11.72 -3.64
CA GLN A 99 -7.23 10.95 -3.25
C GLN A 99 -6.80 9.62 -2.65
N ALA A 100 -7.46 9.25 -1.55
CA ALA A 100 -7.33 7.95 -0.94
C ALA A 100 -8.40 7.01 -1.51
N PHE A 101 -7.97 5.83 -1.95
CA PHE A 101 -8.84 4.77 -2.45
C PHE A 101 -8.91 3.69 -1.37
N PRO A 102 -10.09 3.51 -0.73
CA PRO A 102 -10.22 2.54 0.35
C PRO A 102 -10.51 1.15 -0.18
N TYR A 103 -9.90 0.15 0.44
CA TYR A 103 -10.12 -1.26 0.16
C TYR A 103 -10.21 -2.04 1.45
N GLU A 104 -10.94 -3.14 1.44
CA GLU A 104 -11.00 -4.09 2.53
C GLU A 104 -10.15 -5.30 2.17
N LEU A 105 -9.27 -5.70 3.09
CA LEU A 105 -8.44 -6.88 2.93
C LEU A 105 -8.83 -7.93 3.96
N LYS A 106 -8.69 -9.19 3.57
CA LYS A 106 -8.91 -10.30 4.49
C LYS A 106 -7.77 -11.30 4.30
N TYR A 107 -7.09 -11.58 5.41
CA TYR A 107 -6.00 -12.56 5.44
C TYR A 107 -6.42 -13.75 6.27
N GLU A 108 -6.53 -14.94 5.64
CA GLU A 108 -6.89 -16.18 6.32
C GLU A 108 -8.19 -16.02 7.12
N ASP A 109 -8.19 -16.50 8.36
CA ASP A 109 -9.35 -16.44 9.26
C ASP A 109 -9.41 -15.17 10.10
N LEU A 110 -8.51 -14.23 9.85
CA LEU A 110 -8.47 -12.98 10.59
C LEU A 110 -9.64 -12.07 10.22
N ALA A 111 -10.01 -11.18 11.15
CA ALA A 111 -11.00 -10.15 10.87
C ALA A 111 -10.52 -9.26 9.71
N PRO A 112 -11.44 -8.78 8.85
CA PRO A 112 -11.06 -7.86 7.77
C PRO A 112 -10.40 -6.60 8.32
N PHE A 113 -9.49 -6.03 7.54
CA PHE A 113 -8.80 -4.79 7.87
C PHE A 113 -8.74 -3.88 6.66
N GLY A 114 -8.47 -2.61 6.86
CA GLY A 114 -8.52 -1.62 5.79
C GLY A 114 -7.18 -1.32 5.15
N LEU A 115 -7.21 -1.04 3.86
CA LEU A 115 -6.07 -0.52 3.12
C LEU A 115 -6.52 0.75 2.40
N GLN A 116 -5.78 1.84 2.56
CA GLN A 116 -5.98 3.05 1.78
C GLN A 116 -4.78 3.28 0.88
N ILE A 117 -5.06 3.41 -0.41
CA ILE A 117 -4.04 3.75 -1.41
C ILE A 117 -4.26 5.21 -1.78
N GLU A 118 -3.35 6.09 -1.38
CA GLU A 118 -3.47 7.51 -1.67
C GLU A 118 -2.49 7.91 -2.75
N MET A 119 -3.03 8.55 -3.80
CA MET A 119 -2.27 8.94 -4.98
C MET A 119 -2.64 10.35 -5.43
N PRO A 120 -1.71 11.09 -6.05
CA PRO A 120 -2.05 12.34 -6.72
C PRO A 120 -2.86 12.05 -7.99
N LEU A 121 -3.92 12.81 -8.21
CA LEU A 121 -4.74 12.74 -9.40
C LEU A 121 -4.45 13.90 -10.33
N TYR A 122 -4.29 13.59 -11.62
CA TYR A 122 -4.03 14.55 -12.68
C TYR A 122 -5.25 14.69 -13.57
N LYS A 123 -5.59 15.92 -13.89
CA LYS A 123 -6.74 16.22 -14.72
C LYS A 123 -6.36 16.21 -16.19
N CYS A 124 -7.16 15.54 -17.03
CA CYS A 124 -6.97 15.57 -18.47
C CYS A 124 -7.28 16.98 -19.01
N THR A 125 -6.39 17.52 -19.83
CA THR A 125 -6.58 18.82 -20.45
C THR A 125 -7.70 18.83 -21.50
N GLY A 126 -8.09 17.64 -22.00
CA GLY A 126 -9.14 17.48 -22.99
C GLY A 126 -10.49 17.17 -22.37
N CYS A 127 -10.66 15.99 -21.76
CA CYS A 127 -11.95 15.53 -21.25
C CYS A 127 -12.21 15.87 -19.79
N GLY A 128 -11.21 16.37 -19.05
CA GLY A 128 -11.37 16.76 -17.65
C GLY A 128 -11.33 15.61 -16.65
N LYS A 129 -11.15 14.36 -17.08
CA LYS A 129 -11.11 13.21 -16.19
C LYS A 129 -9.90 13.27 -15.27
N GLU A 130 -10.12 13.00 -13.99
CA GLU A 130 -9.05 12.87 -13.01
C GLU A 130 -8.58 11.43 -12.94
N GLN A 131 -7.27 11.22 -12.89
CA GLN A 131 -6.67 9.90 -12.90
C GLN A 131 -5.24 9.97 -12.36
N ILE A 132 -4.68 8.85 -11.89
CA ILE A 132 -3.27 8.83 -11.56
C ILE A 132 -2.47 8.97 -12.86
N ARG A 133 -1.25 9.49 -12.75
CA ARG A 133 -0.43 9.77 -13.92
C ARG A 133 -0.04 8.50 -14.69
N SER A 134 0.27 7.42 -13.96
CA SER A 134 0.71 6.15 -14.54
C SER A 134 0.55 5.04 -13.51
N THR A 135 0.26 3.81 -13.97
CA THR A 135 0.26 2.64 -13.09
C THR A 135 1.64 2.39 -12.47
N LYS A 136 2.71 2.85 -13.11
CA LYS A 136 4.07 2.75 -12.55
C LYS A 136 4.23 3.54 -11.26
N ASP A 137 3.48 4.64 -11.11
CA ASP A 137 3.50 5.45 -9.89
C ASP A 137 2.96 4.67 -8.69
N LEU A 138 2.10 3.69 -8.92
CA LEU A 138 1.61 2.78 -7.90
C LEU A 138 2.51 1.54 -7.80
N HIS A 139 2.61 0.81 -8.90
CA HIS A 139 3.29 -0.48 -8.97
C HIS A 139 4.77 -0.40 -8.58
N GLY A 140 5.47 0.61 -9.09
CA GLY A 140 6.90 0.77 -8.86
C GLY A 140 7.27 1.23 -7.45
N HIS A 141 6.32 1.78 -6.70
CA HIS A 141 6.54 2.32 -5.35
C HIS A 141 5.91 1.48 -4.24
N ALA A 142 5.12 0.44 -4.61
CA ALA A 142 4.36 -0.35 -3.64
C ALA A 142 5.26 -1.05 -2.62
N ALA A 143 6.31 -1.72 -3.08
CA ALA A 143 7.20 -2.47 -2.18
C ALA A 143 7.89 -1.55 -1.16
N GLN A 144 8.40 -0.41 -1.61
CA GLN A 144 9.10 0.52 -0.73
C GLN A 144 8.14 1.21 0.25
N ALA A 145 6.91 1.51 -0.17
CA ALA A 145 5.90 2.05 0.72
C ALA A 145 5.53 1.04 1.82
N VAL A 146 5.50 -0.26 1.48
CA VAL A 146 5.26 -1.33 2.46
C VAL A 146 6.43 -1.44 3.45
N VAL A 147 7.66 -1.20 3.03
CA VAL A 147 8.80 -1.10 3.97
C VAL A 147 8.52 -0.02 5.01
N GLY A 148 7.96 1.11 4.61
CA GLY A 148 7.55 2.17 5.54
C GLY A 148 6.48 1.70 6.53
N ILE A 149 5.54 0.87 6.09
CA ILE A 149 4.55 0.26 6.98
C ILE A 149 5.24 -0.66 7.99
N ASN A 150 6.18 -1.49 7.56
CA ASN A 150 6.95 -2.36 8.46
C ASN A 150 7.66 -1.56 9.54
N ASP A 151 8.29 -0.45 9.17
CA ASP A 151 8.98 0.43 10.11
C ASP A 151 7.98 1.07 11.08
N GLY A 152 6.87 1.57 10.58
CA GLY A 152 5.82 2.19 11.39
C GLY A 152 5.13 1.19 12.33
N ALA A 153 5.02 -0.06 11.94
CA ALA A 153 4.46 -1.13 12.76
C ALA A 153 5.45 -1.61 13.84
N GLY A 154 6.73 -1.28 13.72
CA GLY A 154 7.76 -1.75 14.63
C GLY A 154 8.18 -3.18 14.38
N PHE A 155 8.00 -3.68 13.16
CA PHE A 155 8.45 -5.04 12.80
C PHE A 155 9.97 -5.10 12.74
N PRO A 156 10.57 -6.24 13.10
CA PRO A 156 12.02 -6.39 12.98
C PRO A 156 12.45 -6.34 11.53
N HIS A 157 13.58 -5.71 11.26
CA HIS A 157 14.16 -5.73 9.93
C HIS A 157 14.69 -7.13 9.64
N SER A 158 14.33 -7.66 8.47
CA SER A 158 14.94 -8.89 7.97
C SER A 158 16.39 -8.55 7.61
N GLY A 159 17.29 -9.05 8.41
CA GLY A 159 18.73 -8.93 8.18
C GLY A 159 19.19 -9.70 6.96
#